data_4e546946e9e3abb608380427a46de5a0
#
_entry.id   4e546946e9e3abb608380427a46de5a0
#
_cell.length_a   1.000
_cell.length_b   1.000
_cell.length_c   1.000
_cell.angle_alpha   90.00
_cell.angle_beta   90.00
_cell.angle_gamma   90.00
#
_symmetry.space_group_name_H-M   'P 1'
#
loop_
_entity.id
_entity.type
_entity.pdbx_description
1 polymer ?
#
loop_
_entity_poly.entity_id
_entity_poly.type
_entity_poly.pdbx_seq_one_letter_code
_entity_poly.pdbx_strand_id
1 'polypeptide(L)'
;YQNRHPIQVIAFTEEEGNVIGGTFGSKAFTGGEIDEAMRPNLALHGLTMEQVGACRRDLTQYQCYLELHIEQGGVLEAERMQIGVVDGIVGIVRYRMTVSGCANHAGSTPMHLRDDALVKACRIITQLMERTEAASPDMVCTVGTLQVFPGAVNVIPGKVEFIVELRNPTMEPMDQVIDSVLKEHPELVGEEYIRQSPTQCSSKLIKLSETLCRNRGIRFRRMFS
;
A
#
# COMPACT_ATOMS: atom_id res chain seq x y z
N TYR A 1 -30.27 -9.91 23.64
CA TYR A 1 -29.31 -10.91 23.13
C TYR A 1 -28.36 -11.30 24.26
N GLN A 2 -28.21 -12.59 24.54
CA GLN A 2 -27.14 -13.10 25.40
C GLN A 2 -26.04 -13.62 24.51
N ASN A 3 -24.85 -13.04 24.61
CA ASN A 3 -23.68 -13.53 23.90
C ASN A 3 -23.24 -14.87 24.48
N ARG A 4 -22.94 -15.84 23.61
CA ARG A 4 -22.41 -17.15 24.03
C ARG A 4 -20.95 -17.09 24.43
N HIS A 5 -20.23 -16.10 23.90
CA HIS A 5 -18.82 -15.86 24.17
C HIS A 5 -18.61 -14.41 24.61
N PRO A 6 -17.61 -14.12 25.44
CA PRO A 6 -17.22 -12.75 25.74
C PRO A 6 -16.87 -11.97 24.49
N ILE A 7 -17.21 -10.69 24.45
CA ILE A 7 -16.81 -9.75 23.41
C ILE A 7 -15.78 -8.80 24.03
N GLN A 8 -14.64 -8.69 23.39
CA GLN A 8 -13.63 -7.70 23.71
C GLN A 8 -13.64 -6.63 22.62
N VAL A 9 -13.75 -5.36 23.01
CA VAL A 9 -13.61 -4.21 22.12
C VAL A 9 -12.22 -3.65 22.31
N ILE A 10 -11.50 -3.44 21.22
CA ILE A 10 -10.11 -2.97 21.23
C ILE A 10 -10.02 -1.72 20.37
N ALA A 11 -9.43 -0.66 20.92
CA ALA A 11 -9.04 0.52 20.17
C ALA A 11 -7.51 0.48 20.02
N PHE A 12 -7.02 0.26 18.82
CA PHE A 12 -5.59 0.27 18.56
C PHE A 12 -5.07 1.70 18.45
N THR A 13 -3.95 1.97 19.11
CA THR A 13 -3.24 3.25 18.97
C THR A 13 -2.37 3.23 17.72
N GLU A 14 -2.15 4.40 17.11
CA GLU A 14 -1.25 4.60 15.96
C GLU A 14 -1.58 3.66 14.77
N GLU A 15 -2.86 3.48 14.49
CA GLU A 15 -3.29 2.69 13.33
C GLU A 15 -2.82 3.37 12.04
N GLU A 16 -3.07 4.68 11.89
CA GLU A 16 -2.69 5.50 10.72
C GLU A 16 -1.19 5.87 10.67
N GLY A 17 -0.45 5.69 11.78
CA GLY A 17 0.99 5.91 11.82
C GLY A 17 1.45 7.36 11.81
N ASN A 18 0.72 8.24 12.47
CA ASN A 18 1.02 9.68 12.47
C ASN A 18 2.27 10.05 13.27
N VAL A 19 2.63 9.26 14.28
CA VAL A 19 3.69 9.60 15.23
C VAL A 19 4.73 8.48 15.34
N ILE A 20 4.32 7.26 15.64
CA ILE A 20 5.24 6.12 15.84
C ILE A 20 5.42 5.36 14.53
N GLY A 21 4.33 5.02 13.87
CA GLY A 21 4.29 4.27 12.62
C GLY A 21 3.01 3.45 12.49
N GLY A 22 2.57 3.19 11.27
CA GLY A 22 1.30 2.54 10.97
C GLY A 22 1.14 1.15 11.58
N THR A 23 -0.09 0.86 12.02
CA THR A 23 -0.48 -0.41 12.64
C THR A 23 0.29 -0.76 13.94
N PHE A 24 0.90 0.23 14.59
CA PHE A 24 1.73 0.00 15.79
C PHE A 24 0.98 -0.74 16.89
N GLY A 25 -0.22 -0.30 17.25
CA GLY A 25 -1.00 -0.89 18.34
C GLY A 25 -1.39 -2.35 18.05
N SER A 26 -1.80 -2.66 16.84
CA SER A 26 -2.14 -4.03 16.44
C SER A 26 -0.90 -4.93 16.34
N LYS A 27 0.24 -4.42 15.87
CA LYS A 27 1.53 -5.15 15.91
C LYS A 27 1.94 -5.49 17.34
N ALA A 28 1.87 -4.53 18.27
CA ALA A 28 2.16 -4.77 19.68
C ALA A 28 1.24 -5.82 20.30
N PHE A 29 -0.06 -5.76 19.99
CA PHE A 29 -1.08 -6.69 20.49
C PHE A 29 -0.87 -8.12 19.96
N THR A 30 -0.58 -8.27 18.69
CA THR A 30 -0.41 -9.59 18.05
C THR A 30 0.99 -10.18 18.21
N GLY A 31 1.96 -9.38 18.65
CA GLY A 31 3.38 -9.73 18.68
C GLY A 31 4.02 -9.71 17.31
N GLY A 32 3.49 -8.87 16.40
CA GLY A 32 4.09 -8.59 15.10
C GLY A 32 5.41 -7.84 15.22
N GLU A 33 6.17 -7.85 14.16
CA GLU A 33 7.46 -7.15 14.11
C GLU A 33 7.27 -5.63 14.16
N ILE A 34 8.05 -4.99 15.03
CA ILE A 34 8.14 -3.54 15.14
C ILE A 34 9.32 -3.08 14.29
N ASP A 35 9.02 -2.34 13.22
CA ASP A 35 10.04 -1.85 12.30
C ASP A 35 11.13 -1.04 13.02
N GLU A 36 12.36 -1.20 12.56
CA GLU A 36 13.51 -0.41 13.09
C GLU A 36 13.25 1.10 12.99
N ALA A 37 12.56 1.54 11.94
CA ALA A 37 12.18 2.95 11.75
C ALA A 37 11.22 3.50 12.84
N MET A 38 10.47 2.64 13.51
CA MET A 38 9.57 3.02 14.61
C MET A 38 10.31 3.23 15.94
N ARG A 39 11.47 2.60 16.14
CA ARG A 39 12.18 2.61 17.42
C ARG A 39 12.59 3.99 17.93
N PRO A 40 13.14 4.90 17.11
CA PRO A 40 13.44 6.25 17.56
C PRO A 40 12.20 7.00 18.06
N ASN A 41 11.08 6.83 17.35
CA ASN A 41 9.81 7.46 17.72
C ASN A 41 9.24 6.91 19.04
N LEU A 42 9.36 5.59 19.28
CA LEU A 42 9.00 4.98 20.56
C LEU A 42 9.77 5.65 21.72
N ALA A 43 11.08 5.79 21.58
CA ALA A 43 11.93 6.41 22.61
C ALA A 43 11.54 7.87 22.87
N LEU A 44 11.20 8.65 21.83
CA LEU A 44 10.73 10.03 21.98
C LEU A 44 9.43 10.12 22.78
N HIS A 45 8.59 9.08 22.76
CA HIS A 45 7.34 9.00 23.53
C HIS A 45 7.47 8.23 24.84
N GLY A 46 8.71 7.96 25.27
CA GLY A 46 9.00 7.29 26.55
C GLY A 46 8.59 5.82 26.60
N LEU A 47 8.42 5.18 25.44
CA LEU A 47 8.08 3.78 25.34
C LEU A 47 9.33 2.92 25.11
N THR A 48 9.37 1.76 25.76
CA THR A 48 10.44 0.77 25.59
C THR A 48 9.93 -0.45 24.86
N MET A 49 10.84 -1.19 24.19
CA MET A 49 10.50 -2.44 23.53
C MET A 49 9.96 -3.50 24.50
N GLU A 50 10.37 -3.45 25.79
CA GLU A 50 9.85 -4.31 26.84
C GLU A 50 8.37 -4.02 27.11
N GLN A 51 8.01 -2.74 27.24
CA GLN A 51 6.60 -2.33 27.42
C GLN A 51 5.75 -2.71 26.21
N VAL A 52 6.27 -2.53 25.00
CA VAL A 52 5.59 -2.98 23.77
C VAL A 52 5.37 -4.49 23.77
N GLY A 53 6.41 -5.27 24.11
CA GLY A 53 6.32 -6.72 24.24
C GLY A 53 5.31 -7.20 25.28
N ALA A 54 5.15 -6.45 26.38
CA ALA A 54 4.15 -6.74 27.42
C ALA A 54 2.70 -6.56 26.95
N CYS A 55 2.47 -5.85 25.86
CA CYS A 55 1.14 -5.68 25.25
C CYS A 55 0.67 -6.92 24.49
N ARG A 56 1.57 -7.84 24.14
CA ARG A 56 1.25 -9.05 23.39
C ARG A 56 0.17 -9.88 24.09
N ARG A 57 -0.76 -10.39 23.28
CA ARG A 57 -1.83 -11.29 23.73
C ARG A 57 -1.69 -12.67 23.10
N ASP A 58 -2.15 -13.67 23.79
CA ASP A 58 -2.28 -15.02 23.25
C ASP A 58 -3.51 -15.06 22.33
N LEU A 59 -3.25 -15.08 21.03
CA LEU A 59 -4.28 -15.06 20.00
C LEU A 59 -5.12 -16.35 19.96
N THR A 60 -4.66 -17.46 20.56
CA THR A 60 -5.42 -18.71 20.62
C THR A 60 -6.67 -18.61 21.50
N GLN A 61 -6.74 -17.59 22.36
CA GLN A 61 -7.90 -17.32 23.21
C GLN A 61 -9.04 -16.63 22.45
N TYR A 62 -8.80 -16.13 21.25
CA TYR A 62 -9.80 -15.43 20.43
C TYR A 62 -10.36 -16.36 19.36
N GLN A 63 -11.67 -16.42 19.27
CA GLN A 63 -12.35 -17.23 18.26
C GLN A 63 -12.36 -16.56 16.89
N CYS A 64 -12.47 -15.25 16.84
CA CYS A 64 -12.41 -14.44 15.64
C CYS A 64 -12.08 -12.98 15.96
N TYR A 65 -11.63 -12.26 14.96
CA TYR A 65 -11.50 -10.82 14.92
C TYR A 65 -12.48 -10.26 13.87
N LEU A 66 -13.17 -9.18 14.23
CA LEU A 66 -14.06 -8.45 13.34
C LEU A 66 -13.72 -6.97 13.42
N GLU A 67 -13.62 -6.33 12.28
CA GLU A 67 -13.39 -4.90 12.17
C GLU A 67 -14.44 -4.28 11.25
N LEU A 68 -15.03 -3.18 11.71
CA LEU A 68 -15.89 -2.33 10.90
C LEU A 68 -15.07 -1.10 10.51
N HIS A 69 -14.79 -0.98 9.22
CA HIS A 69 -13.97 0.10 8.67
C HIS A 69 -14.76 0.89 7.65
N ILE A 70 -14.47 2.18 7.49
CA ILE A 70 -14.97 2.96 6.35
C ILE A 70 -14.29 2.47 5.07
N GLU A 71 -14.94 2.61 3.92
CA GLU A 71 -14.38 2.12 2.65
C GLU A 71 -13.05 2.79 2.26
N GLN A 72 -12.89 4.05 2.58
CA GLN A 72 -11.80 4.93 2.09
C GLN A 72 -11.71 4.94 0.55
N GLY A 73 -12.85 4.73 -0.11
CA GLY A 73 -13.02 4.66 -1.55
C GLY A 73 -14.42 5.10 -1.96
N GLY A 74 -14.74 5.02 -3.23
CA GLY A 74 -16.03 5.47 -3.79
C GLY A 74 -16.88 4.36 -4.40
N VAL A 75 -16.49 3.09 -4.30
CA VAL A 75 -17.16 1.99 -5.00
C VAL A 75 -18.52 1.68 -4.39
N LEU A 76 -18.60 1.61 -3.05
CA LEU A 76 -19.87 1.35 -2.36
C LEU A 76 -20.89 2.46 -2.62
N GLU A 77 -20.44 3.72 -2.62
CA GLU A 77 -21.28 4.86 -2.94
C GLU A 77 -21.77 4.81 -4.39
N ALA A 78 -20.86 4.62 -5.35
CA ALA A 78 -21.19 4.56 -6.77
C ALA A 78 -22.19 3.43 -7.09
N GLU A 79 -22.04 2.28 -6.46
CA GLU A 79 -22.94 1.12 -6.63
C GLU A 79 -24.15 1.14 -5.67
N ARG A 80 -24.24 2.16 -4.81
CA ARG A 80 -25.30 2.29 -3.78
C ARG A 80 -25.37 1.07 -2.85
N MET A 81 -24.21 0.52 -2.50
CA MET A 81 -24.07 -0.57 -1.53
C MET A 81 -23.91 0.02 -0.12
N GLN A 82 -24.40 -0.72 0.87
CA GLN A 82 -24.34 -0.30 2.27
C GLN A 82 -23.17 -0.95 3.01
N ILE A 83 -22.77 -2.14 2.57
CA ILE A 83 -21.71 -2.94 3.18
C ILE A 83 -20.80 -3.51 2.11
N GLY A 84 -19.49 -3.40 2.31
CA GLY A 84 -18.47 -4.19 1.65
C GLY A 84 -18.11 -5.39 2.52
N VAL A 85 -18.35 -6.61 2.04
CA VAL A 85 -17.87 -7.82 2.71
C VAL A 85 -16.48 -8.11 2.19
N VAL A 86 -15.47 -7.91 3.05
CA VAL A 86 -14.06 -7.96 2.66
C VAL A 86 -13.58 -9.40 2.52
N ASP A 87 -13.04 -9.73 1.34
CA ASP A 87 -12.46 -11.04 1.02
C ASP A 87 -11.04 -11.19 1.56
N GLY A 88 -10.32 -10.10 1.64
CA GLY A 88 -8.94 -10.04 2.10
C GLY A 88 -8.37 -8.64 2.03
N ILE A 89 -7.22 -8.48 2.64
CA ILE A 89 -6.41 -7.26 2.54
C ILE A 89 -5.43 -7.45 1.38
N VAL A 90 -5.35 -6.46 0.51
CA VAL A 90 -4.44 -6.51 -0.65
C VAL A 90 -2.96 -6.53 -0.23
N GLY A 91 -2.14 -7.11 -1.07
CA GLY A 91 -0.69 -6.98 -0.97
C GLY A 91 -0.24 -5.60 -1.44
N ILE A 92 0.88 -5.14 -0.91
CA ILE A 92 1.47 -3.83 -1.23
C ILE A 92 2.94 -4.04 -1.56
N VAL A 93 3.39 -3.46 -2.67
CA VAL A 93 4.81 -3.26 -2.94
C VAL A 93 5.09 -1.79 -3.20
N ARG A 94 6.21 -1.28 -2.69
CA ARG A 94 6.69 0.07 -2.97
C ARG A 94 8.12 0.05 -3.44
N TYR A 95 8.35 0.77 -4.53
CA TYR A 95 9.67 0.95 -5.12
C TYR A 95 10.05 2.42 -5.15
N ARG A 96 11.31 2.70 -4.77
CA ARG A 96 11.96 3.95 -5.13
C ARG A 96 12.58 3.75 -6.50
N MET A 97 12.15 4.54 -7.47
CA MET A 97 12.60 4.49 -8.84
C MET A 97 13.50 5.69 -9.14
N THR A 98 14.64 5.43 -9.75
CA THR A 98 15.60 6.46 -10.20
C THR A 98 15.83 6.31 -11.69
N VAL A 99 15.56 7.38 -12.44
CA VAL A 99 15.84 7.47 -13.88
C VAL A 99 17.01 8.41 -14.10
N SER A 100 18.00 7.95 -14.85
CA SER A 100 19.19 8.72 -15.20
C SER A 100 19.11 9.30 -16.61
N GLY A 101 19.68 10.48 -16.77
CA GLY A 101 19.89 11.19 -18.04
C GLY A 101 21.14 12.06 -17.93
N CYS A 102 21.23 13.08 -18.79
CA CYS A 102 22.37 14.00 -18.83
C CYS A 102 21.91 15.44 -18.70
N ALA A 103 22.24 16.07 -17.56
CA ALA A 103 21.96 17.49 -17.36
C ALA A 103 22.76 18.36 -18.33
N ASN A 104 22.10 19.31 -18.99
CA ASN A 104 22.74 20.23 -19.92
C ASN A 104 21.94 21.52 -20.06
N HIS A 105 22.50 22.53 -20.70
CA HIS A 105 21.83 23.81 -20.91
C HIS A 105 20.64 23.67 -21.85
N ALA A 106 19.43 24.06 -21.39
CA ALA A 106 18.19 23.85 -22.13
C ALA A 106 18.10 24.67 -23.42
N GLY A 107 18.67 25.89 -23.46
CA GLY A 107 18.58 26.79 -24.60
C GLY A 107 19.57 26.45 -25.74
N SER A 108 20.72 25.81 -25.43
CA SER A 108 21.76 25.54 -26.40
C SER A 108 21.92 24.08 -26.81
N THR A 109 21.20 23.16 -26.18
CA THR A 109 21.24 21.73 -26.52
C THR A 109 20.07 21.38 -27.44
N PRO A 110 20.34 21.04 -28.72
CA PRO A 110 19.31 20.60 -29.66
C PRO A 110 18.53 19.37 -29.17
N MET A 111 17.28 19.23 -29.59
CA MET A 111 16.39 18.15 -29.10
C MET A 111 16.99 16.75 -29.35
N HIS A 112 17.64 16.49 -30.48
CA HIS A 112 18.21 15.19 -30.83
C HIS A 112 19.50 14.84 -30.07
N LEU A 113 20.07 15.77 -29.29
CA LEU A 113 21.23 15.56 -28.43
C LEU A 113 20.88 15.48 -26.95
N ARG A 114 19.59 15.58 -26.61
CA ARG A 114 19.13 15.56 -25.22
C ARG A 114 19.01 14.13 -24.73
N ASP A 115 19.51 13.92 -23.51
CA ASP A 115 19.25 12.75 -22.71
C ASP A 115 18.48 13.19 -21.43
N ASP A 116 17.19 13.42 -21.62
CA ASP A 116 16.32 14.05 -20.62
C ASP A 116 15.67 13.00 -19.72
N ALA A 117 16.10 12.95 -18.44
CA ALA A 117 15.60 12.01 -17.45
C ALA A 117 14.09 12.18 -17.18
N LEU A 118 13.54 13.41 -17.27
CA LEU A 118 12.12 13.63 -17.00
C LEU A 118 11.25 13.07 -18.15
N VAL A 119 11.67 13.25 -19.39
CA VAL A 119 10.95 12.69 -20.53
C VAL A 119 10.95 11.16 -20.49
N LYS A 120 12.08 10.55 -20.10
CA LYS A 120 12.15 9.09 -19.86
C LYS A 120 11.22 8.67 -18.72
N ALA A 121 11.27 9.35 -17.57
CA ALA A 121 10.44 9.04 -16.42
C ALA A 121 8.93 9.11 -16.74
N CYS A 122 8.49 10.14 -17.50
CA CYS A 122 7.10 10.24 -17.95
C CYS A 122 6.67 9.03 -18.79
N ARG A 123 7.52 8.55 -19.71
CA ARG A 123 7.22 7.36 -20.53
C ARG A 123 7.12 6.10 -19.65
N ILE A 124 8.07 5.91 -18.74
CA ILE A 124 8.10 4.78 -17.81
C ILE A 124 6.85 4.76 -16.94
N ILE A 125 6.47 5.91 -16.39
CA ILE A 125 5.26 6.04 -15.55
C ILE A 125 4.00 5.69 -16.36
N THR A 126 3.88 6.18 -17.60
CA THR A 126 2.75 5.83 -18.47
C THR A 126 2.70 4.33 -18.73
N GLN A 127 3.82 3.69 -19.05
CA GLN A 127 3.89 2.24 -19.24
C GLN A 127 3.56 1.44 -17.98
N LEU A 128 3.96 1.92 -16.79
CA LEU A 128 3.57 1.31 -15.51
C LEU A 128 2.05 1.28 -15.36
N MET A 129 1.37 2.40 -15.65
CA MET A 129 -0.10 2.47 -15.57
C MET A 129 -0.76 1.51 -16.59
N GLU A 130 -0.34 1.55 -17.86
CA GLU A 130 -0.87 0.70 -18.93
C GLU A 130 -0.69 -0.80 -18.60
N ARG A 131 0.47 -1.19 -18.10
CA ARG A 131 0.75 -2.58 -17.73
C ARG A 131 -0.02 -3.02 -16.50
N THR A 132 -0.22 -2.11 -15.55
CA THR A 132 -1.06 -2.37 -14.36
C THR A 132 -2.49 -2.70 -14.78
N GLU A 133 -3.09 -1.87 -15.63
CA GLU A 133 -4.46 -2.09 -16.14
C GLU A 133 -4.58 -3.40 -16.93
N ALA A 134 -3.54 -3.75 -17.69
CA ALA A 134 -3.52 -4.98 -18.48
C ALA A 134 -3.29 -6.25 -17.65
N ALA A 135 -2.59 -6.16 -16.52
CA ALA A 135 -2.19 -7.32 -15.72
C ALA A 135 -3.30 -7.83 -14.80
N SER A 136 -4.09 -6.94 -14.22
CA SER A 136 -5.20 -7.32 -13.33
C SER A 136 -6.22 -6.19 -13.19
N PRO A 137 -7.52 -6.48 -13.27
CA PRO A 137 -8.57 -5.48 -13.07
C PRO A 137 -8.66 -4.96 -11.63
N ASP A 138 -8.11 -5.70 -10.67
CA ASP A 138 -8.12 -5.35 -9.25
C ASP A 138 -6.80 -4.67 -8.81
N MET A 139 -5.82 -4.57 -9.72
CA MET A 139 -4.54 -3.95 -9.40
C MET A 139 -4.60 -2.44 -9.54
N VAL A 140 -4.04 -1.73 -8.57
CA VAL A 140 -3.87 -0.30 -8.64
C VAL A 140 -2.39 0.07 -8.57
N CYS A 141 -2.02 1.11 -9.31
CA CYS A 141 -0.68 1.68 -9.33
C CYS A 141 -0.76 3.18 -9.04
N THR A 142 0.10 3.65 -8.15
CA THR A 142 0.16 5.07 -7.81
C THR A 142 1.61 5.56 -7.83
N VAL A 143 1.86 6.68 -8.51
CA VAL A 143 3.08 7.46 -8.37
C VAL A 143 2.73 8.71 -7.56
N GLY A 144 2.98 8.63 -6.25
CA GLY A 144 2.57 9.67 -5.30
C GLY A 144 3.60 10.78 -5.09
N THR A 145 4.86 10.55 -5.48
CA THR A 145 5.95 11.54 -5.38
C THR A 145 6.83 11.49 -6.61
N LEU A 146 7.31 12.68 -7.04
CA LEU A 146 8.25 12.82 -8.14
C LEU A 146 9.17 14.01 -7.86
N GLN A 147 10.47 13.80 -7.97
CA GLN A 147 11.50 14.83 -7.80
C GLN A 147 12.41 14.88 -9.03
N VAL A 148 12.65 16.09 -9.51
CA VAL A 148 13.44 16.36 -10.71
C VAL A 148 14.73 17.07 -10.32
N PHE A 149 15.86 16.61 -10.82
CA PHE A 149 17.18 17.18 -10.53
C PHE A 149 17.87 17.65 -11.83
N PRO A 150 18.44 18.89 -11.80
CA PRO A 150 18.55 19.82 -10.67
C PRO A 150 17.30 20.66 -10.40
N GLY A 151 16.21 20.51 -11.15
CA GLY A 151 14.96 21.25 -10.92
C GLY A 151 15.02 22.72 -11.34
N ALA A 152 15.81 23.05 -12.33
CA ALA A 152 15.99 24.41 -12.87
C ALA A 152 15.39 24.54 -14.27
N VAL A 153 14.67 25.64 -14.53
CA VAL A 153 13.92 25.84 -15.78
C VAL A 153 14.81 25.90 -17.05
N ASN A 154 16.08 26.22 -16.89
CA ASN A 154 17.05 26.37 -17.97
C ASN A 154 18.06 25.21 -18.05
N VAL A 155 17.80 24.09 -17.33
CA VAL A 155 18.66 22.89 -17.35
C VAL A 155 17.81 21.68 -17.67
N ILE A 156 18.29 20.86 -18.62
CA ILE A 156 17.71 19.56 -18.96
C ILE A 156 17.85 18.64 -17.74
N PRO A 157 16.79 17.97 -17.26
CA PRO A 157 16.87 17.05 -16.14
C PRO A 157 17.85 15.92 -16.35
N GLY A 158 18.81 15.78 -15.41
CA GLY A 158 19.80 14.71 -15.42
C GLY A 158 19.43 13.53 -14.55
N LYS A 159 18.48 13.70 -13.63
CA LYS A 159 17.98 12.63 -12.77
C LYS A 159 16.53 12.92 -12.36
N VAL A 160 15.72 11.86 -12.28
CA VAL A 160 14.37 11.90 -11.68
C VAL A 160 14.24 10.76 -10.67
N GLU A 161 13.70 11.07 -9.51
CA GLU A 161 13.33 10.09 -8.49
C GLU A 161 11.83 10.12 -8.28
N PHE A 162 11.19 8.93 -8.21
CA PHE A 162 9.76 8.82 -7.89
C PHE A 162 9.47 7.55 -7.12
N ILE A 163 8.34 7.54 -6.41
CA ILE A 163 7.89 6.37 -5.66
C ILE A 163 6.67 5.77 -6.37
N VAL A 164 6.77 4.47 -6.66
CA VAL A 164 5.67 3.65 -7.17
C VAL A 164 5.13 2.79 -6.05
N GLU A 165 3.82 2.80 -5.87
CA GLU A 165 3.10 1.85 -5.04
C GLU A 165 2.17 1.03 -5.94
N LEU A 166 2.25 -0.30 -5.81
CA LEU A 166 1.31 -1.25 -6.41
C LEU A 166 0.56 -1.98 -5.31
N ARG A 167 -0.74 -2.18 -5.54
CA ARG A 167 -1.60 -3.00 -4.67
C ARG A 167 -2.40 -3.98 -5.50
N ASN A 168 -2.48 -5.24 -5.04
CA ASN A 168 -3.26 -6.28 -5.70
C ASN A 168 -3.62 -7.40 -4.72
N PRO A 169 -4.73 -8.15 -4.93
CA PRO A 169 -5.06 -9.33 -4.13
C PRO A 169 -4.01 -10.46 -4.16
N THR A 170 -3.11 -10.47 -5.14
CA THR A 170 -2.01 -11.44 -5.28
C THR A 170 -0.70 -10.72 -5.63
N MET A 171 0.45 -11.31 -5.26
CA MET A 171 1.76 -10.67 -5.47
C MET A 171 2.23 -10.76 -6.92
N GLU A 172 1.97 -11.89 -7.57
CA GLU A 172 2.55 -12.23 -8.89
C GLU A 172 2.34 -11.17 -9.99
N PRO A 173 1.12 -10.62 -10.21
CA PRO A 173 0.94 -9.58 -11.23
C PRO A 173 1.76 -8.30 -10.96
N MET A 174 1.93 -7.92 -9.67
CA MET A 174 2.74 -6.77 -9.31
C MET A 174 4.21 -6.98 -9.66
N ASP A 175 4.74 -8.17 -9.32
CA ASP A 175 6.12 -8.55 -9.65
C ASP A 175 6.34 -8.54 -11.16
N GLN A 176 5.43 -9.14 -11.93
CA GLN A 176 5.50 -9.16 -13.40
C GLN A 176 5.52 -7.75 -14.01
N VAL A 177 4.71 -6.83 -13.52
CA VAL A 177 4.70 -5.44 -14.00
C VAL A 177 6.05 -4.77 -13.74
N ILE A 178 6.55 -4.83 -12.50
CA ILE A 178 7.83 -4.22 -12.13
C ILE A 178 9.00 -4.82 -12.93
N ASP A 179 9.10 -6.14 -12.96
CA ASP A 179 10.19 -6.84 -13.67
C ASP A 179 10.21 -6.51 -15.16
N SER A 180 9.01 -6.45 -15.76
CA SER A 180 8.90 -6.11 -17.19
C SER A 180 9.37 -4.70 -17.50
N VAL A 181 9.07 -3.73 -16.61
CA VAL A 181 9.50 -2.33 -16.80
C VAL A 181 10.99 -2.18 -16.52
N LEU A 182 11.51 -2.77 -15.47
CA LEU A 182 12.96 -2.74 -15.16
C LEU A 182 13.80 -3.38 -16.27
N LYS A 183 13.30 -4.45 -16.87
CA LYS A 183 13.99 -5.15 -17.97
C LYS A 183 14.04 -4.32 -19.25
N GLU A 184 12.99 -3.55 -19.54
CA GLU A 184 12.91 -2.73 -20.76
C GLU A 184 13.69 -1.43 -20.67
N HIS A 185 13.90 -0.91 -19.45
CA HIS A 185 14.51 0.38 -19.19
C HIS A 185 15.82 0.26 -18.41
N PRO A 186 16.96 0.01 -19.07
CA PRO A 186 18.26 -0.12 -18.40
C PRO A 186 18.73 1.16 -17.69
N GLU A 187 18.17 2.31 -18.05
CA GLU A 187 18.39 3.59 -17.36
C GLU A 187 17.60 3.75 -16.06
N LEU A 188 16.66 2.84 -15.77
CA LEU A 188 15.84 2.82 -14.58
C LEU A 188 16.46 1.90 -13.53
N VAL A 189 16.63 2.42 -12.33
CA VAL A 189 16.98 1.63 -11.15
C VAL A 189 15.80 1.61 -10.21
N GLY A 190 15.33 0.43 -9.84
CA GLY A 190 14.25 0.22 -8.87
C GLY A 190 14.78 -0.40 -7.59
N GLU A 191 14.50 0.21 -6.44
CA GLU A 191 14.80 -0.30 -5.10
C GLU A 191 13.49 -0.57 -4.39
N GLU A 192 13.19 -1.86 -4.12
CA GLU A 192 12.05 -2.23 -3.28
C GLU A 192 12.35 -1.91 -1.82
N TYR A 193 11.45 -1.21 -1.14
CA TYR A 193 11.62 -0.88 0.27
C TYR A 193 10.40 -1.23 1.12
N ILE A 194 9.27 -1.59 0.51
CA ILE A 194 8.11 -2.18 1.20
C ILE A 194 7.61 -3.35 0.37
N ARG A 195 7.44 -4.49 1.05
CA ARG A 195 6.73 -5.67 0.54
C ARG A 195 5.83 -6.23 1.63
N GLN A 196 4.55 -6.21 1.38
CA GLN A 196 3.53 -6.72 2.29
C GLN A 196 2.66 -7.72 1.52
N SER A 197 2.64 -8.97 2.00
CA SER A 197 1.81 -10.01 1.39
C SER A 197 0.33 -9.79 1.66
N PRO A 198 -0.56 -10.15 0.74
CA PRO A 198 -1.99 -10.08 0.95
C PRO A 198 -2.43 -11.06 2.05
N THR A 199 -3.50 -10.71 2.74
CA THR A 199 -4.07 -11.55 3.80
C THR A 199 -5.52 -11.89 3.45
N GLN A 200 -5.85 -13.19 3.44
CA GLN A 200 -7.21 -13.66 3.18
C GLN A 200 -8.06 -13.65 4.44
N CYS A 201 -9.29 -13.17 4.33
CA CYS A 201 -10.27 -13.24 5.40
C CYS A 201 -10.87 -14.65 5.51
N SER A 202 -11.42 -14.96 6.69
CA SER A 202 -12.05 -16.26 6.95
C SER A 202 -13.27 -16.49 6.05
N SER A 203 -13.22 -17.49 5.17
CA SER A 203 -14.35 -17.85 4.29
C SER A 203 -15.64 -18.17 5.05
N LYS A 204 -15.53 -18.68 6.29
CA LYS A 204 -16.67 -18.92 7.18
C LYS A 204 -17.32 -17.61 7.63
N LEU A 205 -16.51 -16.62 8.02
CA LEU A 205 -17.01 -15.31 8.48
C LEU A 205 -17.54 -14.51 7.29
N ILE A 206 -16.91 -14.57 6.14
CA ILE A 206 -17.42 -13.97 4.89
C ILE A 206 -18.84 -14.47 4.59
N LYS A 207 -19.03 -15.79 4.52
CA LYS A 207 -20.35 -16.41 4.27
C LYS A 207 -21.40 -16.03 5.33
N LEU A 208 -20.99 -15.94 6.59
CA LEU A 208 -21.87 -15.50 7.66
C LEU A 208 -22.30 -14.05 7.47
N SER A 209 -21.37 -13.14 7.16
CA SER A 209 -21.65 -11.73 6.90
C SER A 209 -22.61 -11.55 5.72
N GLU A 210 -22.37 -12.24 4.61
CA GLU A 210 -23.29 -12.24 3.47
C GLU A 210 -24.69 -12.72 3.84
N THR A 211 -24.77 -13.81 4.60
CA THR A 211 -26.06 -14.38 5.04
C THR A 211 -26.82 -13.39 5.93
N LEU A 212 -26.13 -12.72 6.84
CA LEU A 212 -26.70 -11.70 7.70
C LEU A 212 -27.21 -10.49 6.91
N CYS A 213 -26.44 -10.04 5.91
CA CYS A 213 -26.85 -8.96 5.03
C CYS A 213 -28.12 -9.33 4.25
N ARG A 214 -28.17 -10.51 3.62
CA ARG A 214 -29.36 -11.01 2.89
C ARG A 214 -30.58 -11.09 3.79
N ASN A 215 -30.46 -11.68 4.98
CA ASN A 215 -31.55 -11.86 5.92
C ASN A 215 -32.11 -10.53 6.45
N ARG A 216 -31.34 -9.46 6.39
CA ARG A 216 -31.72 -8.12 6.86
C ARG A 216 -32.07 -7.15 5.72
N GLY A 217 -32.02 -7.61 4.46
CA GLY A 217 -32.26 -6.75 3.29
C GLY A 217 -31.20 -5.67 3.11
N ILE A 218 -29.98 -5.89 3.63
CA ILE A 218 -28.85 -4.97 3.47
C ILE A 218 -28.20 -5.24 2.12
N ARG A 219 -28.04 -4.20 1.30
CA ARG A 219 -27.31 -4.29 0.03
C ARG A 219 -25.82 -4.35 0.32
N PHE A 220 -25.16 -5.32 -0.25
CA PHE A 220 -23.72 -5.54 -0.06
C PHE A 220 -23.05 -6.03 -1.33
N ARG A 221 -21.75 -5.86 -1.39
CA ARG A 221 -20.87 -6.52 -2.38
C ARG A 221 -19.66 -7.15 -1.69
N ARG A 222 -19.00 -8.07 -2.36
CA ARG A 222 -17.66 -8.52 -1.96
C ARG A 222 -16.61 -7.58 -2.53
N MET A 223 -15.54 -7.39 -1.80
CA MET A 223 -14.43 -6.52 -2.20
C MET A 223 -13.16 -6.89 -1.44
N PHE A 224 -12.03 -6.39 -1.90
CA PHE A 224 -10.79 -6.34 -1.14
C PHE A 224 -10.64 -4.98 -0.44
N SER A 225 -9.81 -4.93 0.61
CA SER A 225 -9.47 -3.72 1.34
C SER A 225 -7.96 -3.48 1.29
#